data_1411efec03e9b9f89da6f614887f7020
#
_entry.id   1411efec03e9b9f89da6f614887f7020
#
_cell.length_a   1.000
_cell.length_b   1.000
_cell.length_c   1.000
_cell.angle_alpha   90.00
_cell.angle_beta   90.00
_cell.angle_gamma   90.00
#
_symmetry.space_group_name_H-M   'P 1'
#
loop_
_entity.id
_entity.type
_entity.pdbx_description
1 polymer ?
#
loop_
_entity_poly.entity_id
_entity_poly.type
_entity_poly.pdbx_seq_one_letter_code
_entity_poly.pdbx_strand_id
1 'polypeptide(L)'
;LIQLKIEREALKKEKDAASKKRLEDLKEQIKQLEKEYSDYDEIWKKDKAALQGAQQYKEALDQARIEMEAARREGNLGKMSELQYGTIPELENKIKAAELAEVDEEGETLHLLRNKVTEEEIAEVVAKWTGIPVSRMLEGEREKLLRMEEVLQKKVVGQQEAVTAVSDAIRRSRAGLSEPNRPNGSFLFLGPTGVGKTELTKALADFLFDTQESIVRLDMSEFMEKHSVARLIGAPPGYVGYEQGGYLTEAVRRKPYSVILLDEVEKAHPDVFNILLQVLDDGRLTDGQGRTVDFKNTVIVMTSNLGSQIIQEKAGVASYEEMKADVMEVVGGHFRPEFINRIDEIVVF
;
A
#
# COMPACT_ATOMS: atom_id res chain seq x y z
N LEU A 1 -18.48 -5.71 24.72
CA LEU A 1 -19.71 -5.92 25.48
C LEU A 1 -19.46 -6.62 26.83
N ILE A 2 -18.82 -7.80 26.86
CA ILE A 2 -18.60 -8.59 28.10
C ILE A 2 -17.80 -7.77 29.13
N GLN A 3 -16.72 -7.15 28.72
CA GLN A 3 -15.84 -6.35 29.59
C GLN A 3 -16.60 -5.13 30.19
N LEU A 4 -17.38 -4.43 29.38
CA LEU A 4 -18.22 -3.30 29.83
C LEU A 4 -19.34 -3.75 30.80
N LYS A 5 -19.91 -4.94 30.57
CA LYS A 5 -20.89 -5.51 31.51
C LYS A 5 -20.27 -5.85 32.86
N ILE A 6 -19.03 -6.36 32.89
CA ILE A 6 -18.29 -6.62 34.14
C ILE A 6 -17.99 -5.30 34.86
N GLU A 7 -17.50 -4.28 34.15
CA GLU A 7 -17.24 -2.95 34.70
C GLU A 7 -18.52 -2.32 35.28
N ARG A 8 -19.63 -2.45 34.56
CA ARG A 8 -20.95 -1.99 35.07
C ARG A 8 -21.33 -2.64 36.39
N GLU A 9 -21.16 -3.96 36.53
CA GLU A 9 -21.48 -4.66 37.76
C GLU A 9 -20.52 -4.29 38.93
N ALA A 10 -19.28 -3.96 38.64
CA ALA A 10 -18.34 -3.46 39.64
C ALA A 10 -18.73 -2.05 40.11
N LEU A 11 -19.04 -1.12 39.20
CA LEU A 11 -19.42 0.26 39.51
C LEU A 11 -20.78 0.38 40.22
N LYS A 12 -21.70 -0.59 40.08
CA LYS A 12 -22.97 -0.61 40.85
C LYS A 12 -22.74 -0.71 42.34
N LYS A 13 -21.60 -1.24 42.79
CA LYS A 13 -21.29 -1.41 44.22
C LYS A 13 -20.66 -0.15 44.83
N GLU A 14 -20.24 0.79 44.02
CA GLU A 14 -19.64 2.06 44.43
C GLU A 14 -20.73 3.15 44.59
N LYS A 15 -20.56 4.06 45.58
CA LYS A 15 -21.57 5.05 45.94
C LYS A 15 -21.19 6.50 45.67
N ASP A 16 -19.97 6.74 45.21
CA ASP A 16 -19.47 8.08 44.95
C ASP A 16 -20.04 8.68 43.64
N ALA A 17 -20.01 10.03 43.55
CA ALA A 17 -20.64 10.77 42.47
C ALA A 17 -19.95 10.52 41.11
N ALA A 18 -18.63 10.29 41.09
CA ALA A 18 -17.86 10.02 39.87
C ALA A 18 -18.25 8.65 39.29
N SER A 19 -18.34 7.61 40.12
CA SER A 19 -18.76 6.26 39.73
C SER A 19 -20.20 6.22 39.23
N LYS A 20 -21.09 7.05 39.75
CA LYS A 20 -22.48 7.16 39.25
C LYS A 20 -22.51 7.74 37.83
N LYS A 21 -21.76 8.81 37.56
CA LYS A 21 -21.69 9.40 36.22
C LYS A 21 -21.09 8.40 35.21
N ARG A 22 -20.01 7.74 35.57
CA ARG A 22 -19.39 6.68 34.74
C ARG A 22 -20.35 5.52 34.48
N LEU A 23 -21.17 5.14 35.46
CA LEU A 23 -22.17 4.08 35.31
C LEU A 23 -23.30 4.46 34.33
N GLU A 24 -23.68 5.73 34.24
CA GLU A 24 -24.64 6.21 33.24
C GLU A 24 -24.08 6.18 31.86
N ASP A 25 -22.86 6.72 31.66
CA ASP A 25 -22.15 6.68 30.40
C ASP A 25 -21.94 5.23 29.89
N LEU A 26 -21.62 4.33 30.81
CA LEU A 26 -21.40 2.91 30.53
C LEU A 26 -22.69 2.19 30.14
N LYS A 27 -23.82 2.54 30.76
CA LYS A 27 -25.12 2.02 30.36
C LYS A 27 -25.53 2.43 28.97
N GLU A 28 -25.25 3.69 28.60
CA GLU A 28 -25.55 4.19 27.28
C GLU A 28 -24.66 3.52 26.18
N GLN A 29 -23.38 3.36 26.47
CA GLN A 29 -22.45 2.61 25.60
C GLN A 29 -22.88 1.14 25.44
N ILE A 30 -23.24 0.46 26.51
CA ILE A 30 -23.73 -0.92 26.46
C ILE A 30 -24.99 -1.02 25.61
N LYS A 31 -25.95 -0.09 25.80
CA LYS A 31 -27.22 -0.07 25.05
C LYS A 31 -26.97 0.12 23.56
N GLN A 32 -26.06 1.02 23.20
CA GLN A 32 -25.67 1.26 21.80
C GLN A 32 -25.01 0.01 21.18
N LEU A 33 -24.03 -0.57 21.87
CA LEU A 33 -23.35 -1.79 21.43
C LEU A 33 -24.27 -3.03 21.40
N GLU A 34 -25.28 -3.11 22.29
CA GLU A 34 -26.28 -4.18 22.24
C GLU A 34 -27.20 -4.05 21.02
N LYS A 35 -27.55 -2.81 20.66
CA LYS A 35 -28.30 -2.56 19.43
C LYS A 35 -27.49 -2.94 18.19
N GLU A 36 -26.25 -2.45 18.08
CA GLU A 36 -25.35 -2.81 16.98
C GLU A 36 -25.14 -4.33 16.88
N TYR A 37 -24.95 -4.99 18.01
CA TYR A 37 -24.82 -6.44 18.06
C TYR A 37 -26.10 -7.16 17.57
N SER A 38 -27.29 -6.67 17.96
CA SER A 38 -28.56 -7.24 17.50
C SER A 38 -28.71 -7.10 15.99
N ASP A 39 -28.37 -5.90 15.44
CA ASP A 39 -28.45 -5.62 14.01
C ASP A 39 -27.49 -6.55 13.22
N TYR A 40 -26.25 -6.72 13.69
CA TYR A 40 -25.31 -7.67 13.09
C TYR A 40 -25.72 -9.14 13.26
N ASP A 41 -26.31 -9.52 14.37
CA ASP A 41 -26.78 -10.89 14.60
C ASP A 41 -27.96 -11.26 13.69
N GLU A 42 -28.85 -10.30 13.40
CA GLU A 42 -29.93 -10.47 12.43
C GLU A 42 -29.38 -10.65 11.00
N ILE A 43 -28.43 -9.80 10.58
CA ILE A 43 -27.77 -9.91 9.28
C ILE A 43 -27.06 -11.26 9.17
N TRP A 44 -26.27 -11.63 10.19
CA TRP A 44 -25.55 -12.90 10.21
C TRP A 44 -26.48 -14.13 10.13
N LYS A 45 -27.63 -14.11 10.85
CA LYS A 45 -28.62 -15.19 10.79
C LYS A 45 -29.26 -15.29 9.39
N LYS A 46 -29.55 -14.15 8.76
CA LYS A 46 -30.10 -14.08 7.42
C LYS A 46 -29.09 -14.66 6.39
N ASP A 47 -27.84 -14.20 6.43
CA ASP A 47 -26.78 -14.69 5.56
C ASP A 47 -26.52 -16.17 5.74
N LYS A 48 -26.48 -16.66 7.01
CA LYS A 48 -26.29 -18.07 7.32
C LYS A 48 -27.42 -18.95 6.81
N ALA A 49 -28.68 -18.48 6.92
CA ALA A 49 -29.84 -19.22 6.43
C ALA A 49 -29.82 -19.33 4.89
N ALA A 50 -29.46 -18.26 4.19
CA ALA A 50 -29.30 -18.23 2.74
C ALA A 50 -28.21 -19.21 2.27
N LEU A 51 -27.04 -19.18 2.91
CA LEU A 51 -25.94 -20.11 2.61
C LEU A 51 -26.30 -21.58 2.84
N GLN A 52 -26.95 -21.89 3.97
CA GLN A 52 -27.37 -23.25 4.27
C GLN A 52 -28.40 -23.76 3.27
N GLY A 53 -29.33 -22.90 2.81
CA GLY A 53 -30.32 -23.24 1.79
C GLY A 53 -29.64 -23.58 0.45
N ALA A 54 -28.73 -22.75 -0.02
CA ALA A 54 -27.98 -22.99 -1.27
C ALA A 54 -27.14 -24.27 -1.20
N GLN A 55 -26.50 -24.55 -0.08
CA GLN A 55 -25.70 -25.75 0.12
C GLN A 55 -26.57 -27.01 0.10
N GLN A 56 -27.72 -27.00 0.75
CA GLN A 56 -28.67 -28.12 0.74
C GLN A 56 -29.16 -28.47 -0.68
N TYR A 57 -29.44 -27.45 -1.50
CA TYR A 57 -29.82 -27.67 -2.91
C TYR A 57 -28.68 -28.27 -3.74
N LYS A 58 -27.42 -27.85 -3.51
CA LYS A 58 -26.26 -28.44 -4.19
C LYS A 58 -26.02 -29.90 -3.79
N GLU A 59 -26.11 -30.21 -2.50
CA GLU A 59 -26.01 -31.59 -2.00
C GLU A 59 -27.14 -32.49 -2.57
N ALA A 60 -28.37 -32.00 -2.61
CA ALA A 60 -29.49 -32.69 -3.20
C ALA A 60 -29.31 -32.92 -4.71
N LEU A 61 -28.73 -31.98 -5.43
CA LEU A 61 -28.40 -32.08 -6.85
C LEU A 61 -27.36 -33.17 -7.10
N ASP A 62 -26.29 -33.20 -6.30
CA ASP A 62 -25.25 -34.22 -6.41
C ASP A 62 -25.81 -35.62 -6.12
N GLN A 63 -26.65 -35.73 -5.07
CA GLN A 63 -27.32 -36.98 -4.77
C GLN A 63 -28.24 -37.45 -5.92
N ALA A 64 -29.03 -36.54 -6.49
CA ALA A 64 -29.89 -36.83 -7.64
C ALA A 64 -29.10 -37.29 -8.86
N ARG A 65 -27.93 -36.74 -9.12
CA ARG A 65 -27.02 -37.16 -10.19
C ARG A 65 -26.46 -38.55 -9.95
N ILE A 66 -26.06 -38.88 -8.71
CA ILE A 66 -25.59 -40.21 -8.33
C ILE A 66 -26.71 -41.23 -8.51
N GLU A 67 -27.94 -40.90 -8.07
CA GLU A 67 -29.10 -41.81 -8.24
C GLU A 67 -29.49 -42.02 -9.72
N MET A 68 -29.37 -40.95 -10.53
CA MET A 68 -29.60 -41.07 -11.98
C MET A 68 -28.60 -42.00 -12.64
N GLU A 69 -27.31 -41.93 -12.26
CA GLU A 69 -26.30 -42.85 -12.78
C GLU A 69 -26.53 -44.31 -12.31
N ALA A 70 -26.96 -44.50 -11.07
CA ALA A 70 -27.31 -45.80 -10.54
C ALA A 70 -28.52 -46.40 -11.30
N ALA A 71 -29.60 -45.62 -11.48
CA ALA A 71 -30.77 -46.02 -12.25
C ALA A 71 -30.42 -46.35 -13.72
N ARG A 72 -29.47 -45.65 -14.32
CA ARG A 72 -28.94 -45.94 -15.66
C ARG A 72 -28.22 -47.27 -15.71
N ARG A 73 -27.41 -47.60 -14.72
CA ARG A 73 -26.69 -48.89 -14.63
C ARG A 73 -27.64 -50.07 -14.41
N GLU A 74 -28.73 -49.86 -13.67
CA GLU A 74 -29.77 -50.83 -13.38
C GLU A 74 -30.79 -51.00 -14.53
N GLY A 75 -30.73 -50.15 -15.57
CA GLY A 75 -31.65 -50.17 -16.71
C GLY A 75 -33.04 -49.63 -16.37
N ASN A 76 -33.22 -48.93 -15.26
CA ASN A 76 -34.48 -48.33 -14.84
C ASN A 76 -34.70 -46.98 -15.53
N LEU A 77 -35.17 -47.04 -16.77
CA LEU A 77 -35.39 -45.87 -17.64
C LEU A 77 -36.45 -44.91 -17.09
N GLY A 78 -37.45 -45.42 -16.35
CA GLY A 78 -38.50 -44.59 -15.73
C GLY A 78 -37.92 -43.66 -14.69
N LYS A 79 -37.18 -44.21 -13.71
CA LYS A 79 -36.53 -43.43 -12.66
C LYS A 79 -35.45 -42.47 -13.21
N MET A 80 -34.71 -42.90 -14.22
CA MET A 80 -33.72 -42.07 -14.91
C MET A 80 -34.38 -40.84 -15.55
N SER A 81 -35.51 -41.04 -16.27
CA SER A 81 -36.23 -39.93 -16.91
C SER A 81 -36.85 -38.94 -15.90
N GLU A 82 -37.39 -39.43 -14.80
CA GLU A 82 -37.94 -38.63 -13.72
C GLU A 82 -36.85 -37.74 -13.08
N LEU A 83 -35.69 -38.32 -12.80
CA LEU A 83 -34.54 -37.54 -12.25
C LEU A 83 -34.00 -36.53 -13.29
N GLN A 84 -33.83 -36.96 -14.56
CA GLN A 84 -33.20 -36.15 -15.59
C GLN A 84 -34.07 -34.97 -16.05
N TYR A 85 -35.38 -35.13 -16.17
CA TYR A 85 -36.29 -34.15 -16.71
C TYR A 85 -37.17 -33.47 -15.64
N GLY A 86 -37.20 -33.98 -14.42
CA GLY A 86 -37.98 -33.45 -13.32
C GLY A 86 -37.07 -32.85 -12.24
N THR A 87 -36.47 -33.73 -11.41
CA THR A 87 -35.80 -33.34 -10.16
C THR A 87 -34.53 -32.48 -10.38
N ILE A 88 -33.67 -32.89 -11.34
CA ILE A 88 -32.41 -32.18 -11.59
C ILE A 88 -32.66 -30.76 -12.12
N PRO A 89 -33.51 -30.51 -13.14
CA PRO A 89 -33.80 -29.17 -13.60
C PRO A 89 -34.48 -28.29 -12.53
N GLU A 90 -35.33 -28.87 -11.68
CA GLU A 90 -35.96 -28.16 -10.58
C GLU A 90 -34.93 -27.68 -9.54
N LEU A 91 -34.00 -28.54 -9.16
CA LEU A 91 -32.90 -28.18 -8.24
C LEU A 91 -31.93 -27.16 -8.85
N GLU A 92 -31.61 -27.28 -10.13
CA GLU A 92 -30.76 -26.30 -10.85
C GLU A 92 -31.45 -24.93 -10.92
N ASN A 93 -32.76 -24.90 -11.13
CA ASN A 93 -33.51 -23.62 -11.09
C ASN A 93 -33.55 -23.01 -9.67
N LYS A 94 -33.69 -23.83 -8.63
CA LYS A 94 -33.64 -23.35 -7.23
C LYS A 94 -32.25 -22.79 -6.88
N ILE A 95 -31.18 -23.43 -7.34
CA ILE A 95 -29.80 -22.94 -7.16
C ILE A 95 -29.63 -21.61 -7.90
N LYS A 96 -30.04 -21.54 -9.17
CA LYS A 96 -29.97 -20.27 -9.94
C LYS A 96 -30.79 -19.14 -9.31
N ALA A 97 -31.99 -19.44 -8.81
CA ALA A 97 -32.80 -18.45 -8.12
C ALA A 97 -32.15 -17.95 -6.82
N ALA A 98 -31.51 -18.85 -6.07
CA ALA A 98 -30.74 -18.46 -4.88
C ALA A 98 -29.50 -17.63 -5.25
N GLU A 99 -28.78 -17.97 -6.32
CA GLU A 99 -27.60 -17.21 -6.80
C GLU A 99 -27.99 -15.84 -7.39
N LEU A 100 -29.15 -15.73 -8.03
CA LEU A 100 -29.67 -14.43 -8.52
C LEU A 100 -30.13 -13.53 -7.39
N ALA A 101 -30.76 -14.09 -6.36
CA ALA A 101 -31.13 -13.31 -5.18
C ALA A 101 -29.90 -12.76 -4.40
N GLU A 102 -28.75 -13.44 -4.47
CA GLU A 102 -27.48 -12.91 -3.94
C GLU A 102 -26.95 -11.72 -4.78
N VAL A 103 -27.17 -11.72 -6.10
CA VAL A 103 -26.66 -10.66 -7.01
C VAL A 103 -27.52 -9.41 -6.97
N ASP A 104 -28.83 -9.52 -6.77
CA ASP A 104 -29.73 -8.35 -6.69
C ASP A 104 -29.60 -7.58 -5.36
N GLU A 105 -28.98 -8.15 -4.34
CA GLU A 105 -28.69 -7.49 -3.05
C GLU A 105 -27.30 -6.81 -3.02
N GLU A 106 -26.51 -6.82 -4.11
CA GLU A 106 -25.20 -6.14 -4.19
C GLU A 106 -25.26 -4.59 -4.11
N GLY A 107 -26.44 -4.02 -4.05
CA GLY A 107 -26.68 -2.60 -3.82
C GLY A 107 -26.96 -2.26 -2.35
N GLU A 108 -25.94 -2.06 -1.52
CA GLU A 108 -25.99 -1.48 -0.16
C GLU A 108 -26.25 -2.41 1.05
N THR A 109 -26.44 -3.71 0.91
CA THR A 109 -26.59 -4.60 2.09
C THR A 109 -25.24 -5.13 2.59
N LEU A 110 -24.96 -4.91 3.87
CA LEU A 110 -23.74 -5.39 4.53
C LEU A 110 -23.84 -6.91 4.69
N HIS A 111 -23.13 -7.70 3.88
CA HIS A 111 -23.01 -9.13 4.06
C HIS A 111 -21.87 -9.47 5.03
N LEU A 112 -22.17 -10.22 6.11
CA LEU A 112 -21.17 -10.66 7.09
C LEU A 112 -20.52 -11.99 6.73
N LEU A 113 -21.17 -12.81 5.91
CA LEU A 113 -20.67 -14.09 5.45
C LEU A 113 -20.44 -14.06 3.94
N ARG A 114 -19.17 -14.17 3.55
CA ARG A 114 -18.77 -14.28 2.14
C ARG A 114 -18.60 -15.76 1.77
N ASN A 115 -19.22 -16.18 0.70
CA ASN A 115 -19.21 -17.57 0.22
C ASN A 115 -18.40 -17.78 -1.07
N LYS A 116 -17.87 -16.70 -1.64
CA LYS A 116 -17.03 -16.71 -2.84
C LYS A 116 -15.66 -16.14 -2.51
N VAL A 117 -14.62 -16.73 -3.10
CA VAL A 117 -13.27 -16.18 -3.06
C VAL A 117 -13.12 -15.28 -4.28
N THR A 118 -13.07 -13.97 -4.06
CA THR A 118 -12.90 -12.97 -5.10
C THR A 118 -11.43 -12.53 -5.18
N GLU A 119 -11.10 -11.78 -6.22
CA GLU A 119 -9.76 -11.18 -6.36
C GLU A 119 -9.43 -10.24 -5.20
N GLU A 120 -10.44 -9.56 -4.65
CA GLU A 120 -10.28 -8.66 -3.48
C GLU A 120 -9.85 -9.40 -2.22
N GLU A 121 -10.45 -10.55 -1.92
CA GLU A 121 -10.09 -11.34 -0.75
C GLU A 121 -8.70 -11.94 -0.86
N ILE A 122 -8.32 -12.39 -2.05
CA ILE A 122 -6.95 -12.85 -2.31
C ILE A 122 -5.99 -11.68 -2.13
N ALA A 123 -6.32 -10.50 -2.65
CA ALA A 123 -5.52 -9.29 -2.51
C ALA A 123 -5.37 -8.87 -1.05
N GLU A 124 -6.44 -8.95 -0.22
CA GLU A 124 -6.39 -8.65 1.22
C GLU A 124 -5.46 -9.60 1.97
N VAL A 125 -5.49 -10.90 1.66
CA VAL A 125 -4.59 -11.88 2.27
C VAL A 125 -3.14 -11.61 1.90
N VAL A 126 -2.88 -11.34 0.62
CA VAL A 126 -1.53 -10.98 0.13
C VAL A 126 -1.06 -9.68 0.79
N ALA A 127 -1.93 -8.68 0.92
CA ALA A 127 -1.62 -7.41 1.59
C ALA A 127 -1.21 -7.62 3.06
N LYS A 128 -1.92 -8.49 3.79
CA LYS A 128 -1.57 -8.83 5.19
C LYS A 128 -0.22 -9.53 5.31
N TRP A 129 0.13 -10.40 4.37
CA TRP A 129 1.38 -11.17 4.43
C TRP A 129 2.59 -10.35 4.00
N THR A 130 2.43 -9.50 2.99
CA THR A 130 3.52 -8.77 2.35
C THR A 130 3.66 -7.34 2.87
N GLY A 131 2.63 -6.81 3.54
CA GLY A 131 2.53 -5.40 3.90
C GLY A 131 2.28 -4.48 2.69
N ILE A 132 1.91 -5.05 1.53
CA ILE A 132 1.62 -4.30 0.31
C ILE A 132 0.12 -4.05 0.26
N PRO A 133 -0.36 -2.81 0.11
CA PRO A 133 -1.79 -2.51 0.05
C PRO A 133 -2.39 -2.89 -1.31
N VAL A 134 -2.55 -4.20 -1.56
CA VAL A 134 -3.04 -4.74 -2.85
C VAL A 134 -4.54 -4.47 -3.02
N SER A 135 -5.31 -4.39 -1.93
CA SER A 135 -6.74 -4.11 -1.96
C SER A 135 -7.11 -2.79 -2.65
N ARG A 136 -6.25 -1.77 -2.56
CA ARG A 136 -6.45 -0.49 -3.25
C ARG A 136 -5.89 -0.44 -4.68
N MET A 137 -5.05 -1.40 -5.07
CA MET A 137 -4.59 -1.51 -6.47
C MET A 137 -5.68 -2.02 -7.41
N LEU A 138 -6.73 -2.65 -6.89
CA LEU A 138 -7.90 -3.09 -7.66
C LEU A 138 -8.84 -1.92 -8.03
N GLU A 139 -8.86 -0.84 -7.25
CA GLU A 139 -9.46 0.42 -7.69
C GLU A 139 -8.55 1.05 -8.74
N GLY A 140 -8.95 0.94 -10.00
CA GLY A 140 -8.33 1.57 -11.18
C GLY A 140 -7.04 2.35 -10.95
N GLU A 141 -5.89 1.69 -10.83
CA GLU A 141 -4.57 2.33 -10.62
C GLU A 141 -4.39 3.52 -11.58
N ARG A 142 -4.97 3.40 -12.77
CA ARG A 142 -4.97 4.44 -13.79
C ARG A 142 -5.76 5.68 -13.38
N GLU A 143 -6.93 5.53 -12.77
CA GLU A 143 -7.75 6.64 -12.29
C GLU A 143 -7.11 7.33 -11.08
N LYS A 144 -6.52 6.54 -10.18
CA LYS A 144 -5.75 7.03 -9.04
C LYS A 144 -4.60 7.93 -9.52
N LEU A 145 -3.81 7.48 -10.50
CA LEU A 145 -2.69 8.24 -11.06
C LEU A 145 -3.13 9.52 -11.78
N LEU A 146 -4.30 9.55 -12.42
CA LEU A 146 -4.83 10.77 -13.03
C LEU A 146 -5.16 11.86 -12.02
N ARG A 147 -5.59 11.50 -10.81
CA ARG A 147 -5.91 12.44 -9.71
C ARG A 147 -4.74 12.72 -8.76
N MET A 148 -3.52 12.23 -9.10
CA MET A 148 -2.35 12.31 -8.23
C MET A 148 -2.02 13.75 -7.79
N GLU A 149 -2.02 14.70 -8.73
CA GLU A 149 -1.72 16.11 -8.45
C GLU A 149 -2.70 16.72 -7.44
N GLU A 150 -4.00 16.49 -7.62
CA GLU A 150 -5.03 17.01 -6.71
C GLU A 150 -4.87 16.47 -5.28
N VAL A 151 -4.50 15.19 -5.15
CA VAL A 151 -4.30 14.55 -3.85
C VAL A 151 -3.03 15.08 -3.18
N LEU A 152 -1.94 15.22 -3.93
CA LEU A 152 -0.68 15.75 -3.40
C LEU A 152 -0.81 17.23 -3.01
N GLN A 153 -1.50 18.07 -3.81
CA GLN A 153 -1.72 19.48 -3.53
C GLN A 153 -2.56 19.74 -2.27
N LYS A 154 -3.44 18.81 -1.88
CA LYS A 154 -4.18 18.90 -0.61
C LYS A 154 -3.26 18.79 0.63
N LYS A 155 -2.12 18.13 0.49
CA LYS A 155 -1.15 17.91 1.58
C LYS A 155 0.02 18.88 1.52
N VAL A 156 0.44 19.28 0.32
CA VAL A 156 1.56 20.19 0.09
C VAL A 156 1.03 21.51 -0.44
N VAL A 157 1.05 22.52 0.40
CA VAL A 157 0.59 23.86 0.05
C VAL A 157 1.65 24.59 -0.75
N GLY A 158 1.29 25.16 -1.89
CA GLY A 158 2.24 25.73 -2.83
C GLY A 158 2.97 24.66 -3.64
N GLN A 159 4.15 24.96 -4.18
CA GLN A 159 5.05 24.01 -4.87
C GLN A 159 4.39 23.25 -6.03
N GLN A 160 3.57 23.95 -6.82
CA GLN A 160 2.77 23.34 -7.88
C GLN A 160 3.64 22.67 -8.96
N GLU A 161 4.73 23.33 -9.35
CA GLU A 161 5.72 22.82 -10.31
C GLU A 161 6.34 21.51 -9.81
N ALA A 162 6.66 21.45 -8.52
CA ALA A 162 7.21 20.23 -7.91
C ALA A 162 6.21 19.07 -7.93
N VAL A 163 4.97 19.33 -7.58
CA VAL A 163 3.90 18.32 -7.57
C VAL A 163 3.64 17.80 -8.98
N THR A 164 3.56 18.70 -9.97
CA THR A 164 3.33 18.33 -11.37
C THR A 164 4.51 17.50 -11.92
N ALA A 165 5.75 17.95 -11.71
CA ALA A 165 6.94 17.25 -12.20
C ALA A 165 7.06 15.82 -11.64
N VAL A 166 6.80 15.65 -10.33
CA VAL A 166 6.80 14.34 -9.67
C VAL A 166 5.68 13.45 -10.20
N SER A 167 4.48 14.01 -10.34
CA SER A 167 3.31 13.27 -10.83
C SER A 167 3.52 12.77 -12.27
N ASP A 168 4.08 13.61 -13.15
CA ASP A 168 4.36 13.24 -14.53
C ASP A 168 5.46 12.16 -14.63
N ALA A 169 6.51 12.25 -13.82
CA ALA A 169 7.54 11.24 -13.80
C ALA A 169 7.01 9.87 -13.33
N ILE A 170 6.18 9.84 -12.28
CA ILE A 170 5.54 8.61 -11.80
C ILE A 170 4.58 8.05 -12.86
N ARG A 171 3.77 8.89 -13.52
CA ARG A 171 2.88 8.46 -14.61
C ARG A 171 3.66 7.84 -15.76
N ARG A 172 4.77 8.47 -16.20
CA ARG A 172 5.65 7.92 -17.26
C ARG A 172 6.19 6.55 -16.86
N SER A 173 6.66 6.40 -15.64
CA SER A 173 7.19 5.13 -15.14
C SER A 173 6.11 4.05 -15.14
N ARG A 174 4.92 4.34 -14.60
CA ARG A 174 3.80 3.40 -14.51
C ARG A 174 3.16 3.08 -15.87
N ALA A 175 3.29 3.96 -16.84
CA ALA A 175 2.90 3.70 -18.24
C ALA A 175 3.89 2.81 -19.02
N GLY A 176 4.99 2.37 -18.40
CA GLY A 176 6.01 1.56 -19.04
C GLY A 176 6.90 2.33 -20.03
N LEU A 177 6.92 3.65 -19.94
CA LEU A 177 7.75 4.51 -20.80
C LEU A 177 9.17 4.72 -20.26
N SER A 178 9.44 4.24 -19.04
CA SER A 178 10.79 4.23 -18.44
C SER A 178 11.48 2.89 -18.68
N GLU A 179 12.79 2.85 -18.51
CA GLU A 179 13.57 1.61 -18.61
C GLU A 179 13.11 0.58 -17.56
N PRO A 180 12.83 -0.68 -17.94
CA PRO A 180 12.16 -1.66 -17.06
C PRO A 180 12.99 -2.10 -15.85
N ASN A 181 14.27 -1.81 -15.84
CA ASN A 181 15.18 -2.19 -14.76
C ASN A 181 15.42 -1.07 -13.74
N ARG A 182 14.87 0.14 -13.95
CA ARG A 182 15.06 1.28 -13.05
C ARG A 182 14.02 1.33 -11.94
N PRO A 183 14.28 2.04 -10.83
CA PRO A 183 13.26 2.36 -9.83
C PRO A 183 12.04 3.05 -10.45
N ASN A 184 10.89 2.98 -9.77
CA ASN A 184 9.64 3.63 -10.22
C ASN A 184 9.72 5.16 -10.35
N GLY A 185 10.75 5.76 -9.82
CA GLY A 185 11.06 7.18 -9.95
C GLY A 185 12.26 7.56 -9.10
N SER A 186 13.04 8.49 -9.60
CA SER A 186 14.22 9.06 -8.94
C SER A 186 14.16 10.57 -8.99
N PHE A 187 14.20 11.22 -7.85
CA PHE A 187 13.99 12.67 -7.70
C PHE A 187 15.11 13.31 -6.91
N LEU A 188 15.54 14.49 -7.34
CA LEU A 188 16.40 15.38 -6.55
C LEU A 188 15.65 16.66 -6.20
N PHE A 189 15.36 16.87 -4.93
CA PHE A 189 14.65 18.02 -4.39
C PHE A 189 15.67 19.04 -3.87
N LEU A 190 15.72 20.20 -4.50
CA LEU A 190 16.64 21.30 -4.20
C LEU A 190 15.91 22.44 -3.50
N GLY A 191 16.51 23.02 -2.49
CA GLY A 191 15.95 24.20 -1.83
C GLY A 191 16.27 24.29 -0.34
N PRO A 192 15.96 25.41 0.30
CA PRO A 192 16.22 25.62 1.73
C PRO A 192 15.42 24.68 2.62
N THR A 193 15.78 24.63 3.89
CA THR A 193 15.04 23.84 4.88
C THR A 193 13.64 24.45 5.11
N GLY A 194 12.63 23.58 5.26
CA GLY A 194 11.26 24.01 5.60
C GLY A 194 10.34 24.33 4.42
N VAL A 195 10.79 24.22 3.17
CA VAL A 195 9.99 24.52 1.96
C VAL A 195 9.02 23.42 1.53
N GLY A 196 9.02 22.26 2.20
CA GLY A 196 8.08 21.17 1.91
C GLY A 196 8.67 19.91 1.28
N LYS A 197 10.00 19.81 1.06
CA LYS A 197 10.65 18.63 0.45
C LYS A 197 10.27 17.31 1.13
N THR A 198 10.40 17.24 2.45
CA THR A 198 10.05 16.05 3.24
C THR A 198 8.55 15.82 3.28
N GLU A 199 7.74 16.86 3.27
CA GLU A 199 6.28 16.73 3.28
C GLU A 199 5.75 16.17 1.96
N LEU A 200 6.29 16.61 0.83
CA LEU A 200 5.98 16.01 -0.46
C LEU A 200 6.39 14.53 -0.51
N THR A 201 7.54 14.17 0.07
CA THR A 201 7.97 12.76 0.15
C THR A 201 7.01 11.92 0.97
N LYS A 202 6.49 12.41 2.10
CA LYS A 202 5.48 11.72 2.91
C LYS A 202 4.14 11.61 2.17
N ALA A 203 3.72 12.67 1.50
CA ALA A 203 2.51 12.66 0.69
C ALA A 203 2.60 11.66 -0.45
N LEU A 204 3.77 11.53 -1.07
CA LEU A 204 4.06 10.57 -2.13
C LEU A 204 4.00 9.12 -1.61
N ALA A 205 4.59 8.83 -0.46
CA ALA A 205 4.54 7.50 0.16
C ALA A 205 3.10 7.10 0.51
N ASP A 206 2.34 8.02 1.11
CA ASP A 206 0.95 7.79 1.44
C ASP A 206 0.07 7.59 0.19
N PHE A 207 0.36 8.30 -0.88
CA PHE A 207 -0.36 8.15 -2.15
C PHE A 207 -0.04 6.82 -2.85
N LEU A 208 1.23 6.45 -2.95
CA LEU A 208 1.67 5.26 -3.70
C LEU A 208 1.47 3.96 -2.92
N PHE A 209 1.70 4.00 -1.60
CA PHE A 209 1.78 2.82 -0.75
C PHE A 209 0.77 2.84 0.40
N ASP A 210 -0.16 3.80 0.41
CA ASP A 210 -1.26 3.98 1.36
C ASP A 210 -0.83 4.07 2.84
N THR A 211 0.44 4.36 3.10
CA THR A 211 0.98 4.60 4.44
C THR A 211 2.23 5.45 4.40
N GLN A 212 2.33 6.41 5.32
CA GLN A 212 3.54 7.20 5.52
C GLN A 212 4.69 6.38 6.13
N GLU A 213 4.40 5.22 6.70
CA GLU A 213 5.41 4.32 7.26
C GLU A 213 6.21 3.55 6.17
N SER A 214 5.79 3.63 4.91
CA SER A 214 6.53 3.09 3.77
C SER A 214 7.69 4.00 3.32
N ILE A 215 8.25 4.80 4.24
CA ILE A 215 9.44 5.60 4.01
C ILE A 215 10.64 4.96 4.70
N VAL A 216 11.71 4.76 3.93
CA VAL A 216 13.04 4.43 4.44
C VAL A 216 13.86 5.72 4.43
N ARG A 217 14.06 6.34 5.59
CA ARG A 217 14.78 7.61 5.70
C ARG A 217 16.23 7.37 6.12
N LEU A 218 17.15 7.97 5.38
CA LEU A 218 18.58 8.00 5.67
C LEU A 218 19.08 9.44 5.62
N ASP A 219 19.78 9.84 6.67
CA ASP A 219 20.50 11.12 6.72
C ASP A 219 21.91 10.89 6.17
N MET A 220 22.23 11.50 5.04
CA MET A 220 23.54 11.34 4.39
C MET A 220 24.69 11.99 5.15
N SER A 221 24.42 12.84 6.12
CA SER A 221 25.44 13.34 7.05
C SER A 221 26.09 12.24 7.92
N GLU A 222 25.38 11.11 8.15
CA GLU A 222 25.93 9.93 8.83
C GLU A 222 26.89 9.10 7.92
N PHE A 223 26.94 9.39 6.64
CA PHE A 223 27.68 8.66 5.61
C PHE A 223 28.77 9.52 4.93
N MET A 224 29.32 10.48 5.66
CA MET A 224 30.39 11.34 5.16
C MET A 224 31.75 10.64 5.05
N GLU A 225 31.97 9.58 5.84
CA GLU A 225 33.24 8.87 5.88
C GLU A 225 33.18 7.53 5.13
N LYS A 226 34.30 7.14 4.50
CA LYS A 226 34.40 5.93 3.68
C LYS A 226 33.96 4.66 4.43
N HIS A 227 34.28 4.52 5.70
CA HIS A 227 33.91 3.34 6.48
C HIS A 227 32.42 3.28 6.79
N SER A 228 31.70 4.41 6.81
CA SER A 228 30.27 4.45 7.04
C SER A 228 29.48 3.95 5.84
N VAL A 229 30.05 3.99 4.62
CA VAL A 229 29.44 3.46 3.39
C VAL A 229 29.15 1.96 3.50
N ALA A 230 30.02 1.19 4.16
CA ALA A 230 29.76 -0.23 4.44
C ALA A 230 28.51 -0.48 5.29
N ARG A 231 28.04 0.49 6.06
CA ARG A 231 26.79 0.41 6.82
C ARG A 231 25.55 0.46 5.93
N LEU A 232 25.64 1.06 4.74
CA LEU A 232 24.53 1.11 3.78
C LEU A 232 24.24 -0.26 3.13
N ILE A 233 25.31 -0.96 2.70
CA ILE A 233 25.20 -2.19 1.93
C ILE A 233 25.55 -3.44 2.74
N GLY A 234 26.11 -3.29 3.94
CA GLY A 234 26.64 -4.36 4.79
C GLY A 234 28.16 -4.51 4.68
N ALA A 235 28.77 -4.92 5.78
CA ALA A 235 30.21 -5.19 5.85
C ALA A 235 30.54 -6.47 5.06
N PRO A 236 31.73 -6.53 4.37
CA PRO A 236 32.17 -7.74 3.74
C PRO A 236 32.54 -8.83 4.75
N PRO A 237 32.62 -10.11 4.34
CA PRO A 237 32.97 -11.21 5.21
C PRO A 237 34.26 -10.97 5.99
N GLY A 238 34.22 -11.24 7.31
CA GLY A 238 35.36 -11.07 8.19
C GLY A 238 35.48 -9.71 8.88
N TYR A 239 34.60 -8.76 8.57
CA TYR A 239 34.54 -7.45 9.24
C TYR A 239 33.45 -7.40 10.30
N VAL A 240 33.64 -6.52 11.31
CA VAL A 240 32.65 -6.28 12.37
C VAL A 240 31.37 -5.73 11.74
N GLY A 241 30.21 -6.31 12.12
CA GLY A 241 28.91 -5.91 11.56
C GLY A 241 28.44 -6.73 10.34
N TYR A 242 29.19 -7.73 9.90
CA TYR A 242 28.80 -8.61 8.78
C TYR A 242 27.41 -9.25 8.97
N GLU A 243 27.10 -9.73 10.19
CA GLU A 243 25.83 -10.39 10.49
C GLU A 243 24.62 -9.45 10.49
N GLN A 244 24.84 -8.15 10.68
CA GLN A 244 23.77 -7.15 10.76
C GLN A 244 23.17 -6.75 9.39
N GLY A 245 23.89 -7.06 8.29
CA GLY A 245 23.51 -6.63 6.95
C GLY A 245 23.67 -5.11 6.75
N GLY A 246 23.35 -4.63 5.56
CA GLY A 246 23.35 -3.19 5.27
C GLY A 246 22.02 -2.53 5.59
N TYR A 247 22.05 -1.33 6.14
CA TYR A 247 20.86 -0.62 6.56
C TYR A 247 19.87 -0.39 5.37
N LEU A 248 20.38 0.09 4.25
CA LEU A 248 19.57 0.33 3.05
C LEU A 248 19.07 -0.99 2.44
N THR A 249 19.96 -1.96 2.27
CA THR A 249 19.63 -3.24 1.64
C THR A 249 18.65 -4.07 2.47
N GLU A 250 18.80 -4.11 3.80
CA GLU A 250 17.85 -4.81 4.68
C GLU A 250 16.50 -4.10 4.76
N ALA A 251 16.47 -2.75 4.77
CA ALA A 251 15.24 -1.99 4.80
C ALA A 251 14.40 -2.24 3.53
N VAL A 252 15.02 -2.20 2.35
CA VAL A 252 14.33 -2.45 1.07
C VAL A 252 13.95 -3.92 0.93
N ARG A 253 14.79 -4.86 1.38
CA ARG A 253 14.45 -6.28 1.38
C ARG A 253 13.20 -6.59 2.20
N ARG A 254 13.02 -5.90 3.32
CA ARG A 254 11.83 -6.04 4.20
C ARG A 254 10.62 -5.30 3.67
N LYS A 255 10.83 -4.14 3.01
CA LYS A 255 9.78 -3.30 2.44
C LYS A 255 10.12 -2.94 0.99
N PRO A 256 9.90 -3.86 0.04
CA PRO A 256 10.28 -3.63 -1.37
C PRO A 256 9.45 -2.54 -2.05
N TYR A 257 8.29 -2.21 -1.49
CA TYR A 257 7.42 -1.12 -1.93
C TYR A 257 7.54 0.04 -0.94
N SER A 258 8.48 0.93 -1.18
CA SER A 258 8.77 2.04 -0.27
C SER A 258 9.34 3.26 -1.00
N VAL A 259 9.24 4.41 -0.35
CA VAL A 259 9.96 5.61 -0.73
C VAL A 259 11.26 5.67 0.07
N ILE A 260 12.38 5.73 -0.63
CA ILE A 260 13.70 5.90 -0.03
C ILE A 260 14.01 7.39 -0.02
N LEU A 261 14.08 7.98 1.16
CA LEU A 261 14.44 9.38 1.35
C LEU A 261 15.89 9.49 1.81
N LEU A 262 16.73 10.05 0.95
CA LEU A 262 18.14 10.37 1.24
C LEU A 262 18.25 11.86 1.51
N ASP A 263 18.30 12.22 2.79
CA ASP A 263 18.39 13.64 3.23
C ASP A 263 19.84 14.14 3.13
N GLU A 264 20.00 15.39 2.66
CA GLU A 264 21.27 16.10 2.56
C GLU A 264 22.34 15.33 1.75
N VAL A 265 21.94 14.87 0.57
CA VAL A 265 22.77 13.99 -0.27
C VAL A 265 24.14 14.61 -0.65
N GLU A 266 24.25 15.94 -0.65
CA GLU A 266 25.52 16.66 -0.88
C GLU A 266 26.59 16.39 0.18
N LYS A 267 26.21 15.91 1.36
CA LYS A 267 27.16 15.57 2.45
C LYS A 267 27.74 14.16 2.35
N ALA A 268 27.17 13.32 1.50
CA ALA A 268 27.57 11.94 1.38
C ALA A 268 29.01 11.77 0.85
N HIS A 269 29.69 10.72 1.31
CA HIS A 269 30.98 10.32 0.74
C HIS A 269 30.84 9.97 -0.76
N PRO A 270 31.84 10.27 -1.61
CA PRO A 270 31.78 9.94 -3.03
C PRO A 270 31.43 8.49 -3.37
N ASP A 271 31.82 7.52 -2.53
CA ASP A 271 31.50 6.11 -2.75
C ASP A 271 29.99 5.81 -2.59
N VAL A 272 29.20 6.63 -1.88
CA VAL A 272 27.75 6.53 -1.80
C VAL A 272 27.13 6.74 -3.18
N PHE A 273 27.65 7.70 -3.96
CA PHE A 273 27.15 7.96 -5.31
C PHE A 273 27.38 6.79 -6.24
N ASN A 274 28.47 6.04 -6.08
CA ASN A 274 28.71 4.82 -6.87
C ASN A 274 27.66 3.74 -6.58
N ILE A 275 27.23 3.61 -5.31
CA ILE A 275 26.14 2.72 -4.91
C ILE A 275 24.81 3.20 -5.50
N LEU A 276 24.52 4.49 -5.40
CA LEU A 276 23.29 5.08 -5.96
C LEU A 276 23.23 4.95 -7.48
N LEU A 277 24.34 5.13 -8.18
CA LEU A 277 24.40 4.89 -9.63
C LEU A 277 24.00 3.46 -9.99
N GLN A 278 24.49 2.46 -9.27
CA GLN A 278 24.10 1.08 -9.51
C GLN A 278 22.58 0.87 -9.28
N VAL A 279 22.03 1.47 -8.25
CA VAL A 279 20.58 1.40 -7.97
C VAL A 279 19.78 2.10 -9.07
N LEU A 280 20.20 3.29 -9.49
CA LEU A 280 19.51 4.09 -10.52
C LEU A 280 19.58 3.47 -11.91
N ASP A 281 20.67 2.74 -12.24
CA ASP A 281 20.85 2.10 -13.53
C ASP A 281 20.23 0.71 -13.59
N ASP A 282 20.60 -0.15 -12.64
CA ASP A 282 20.27 -1.57 -12.67
C ASP A 282 18.98 -1.90 -11.86
N GLY A 283 18.49 -0.96 -11.03
CA GLY A 283 17.38 -1.18 -10.10
C GLY A 283 17.64 -2.29 -9.10
N ARG A 284 18.90 -2.60 -8.83
CA ARG A 284 19.32 -3.65 -7.90
C ARG A 284 20.64 -3.32 -7.25
N LEU A 285 20.85 -3.87 -6.06
CA LEU A 285 22.08 -3.69 -5.31
C LEU A 285 22.48 -5.01 -4.66
N THR A 286 23.74 -5.39 -4.78
CA THR A 286 24.28 -6.57 -4.07
C THR A 286 24.81 -6.16 -2.70
N ASP A 287 24.32 -6.79 -1.66
CA ASP A 287 24.77 -6.52 -0.28
C ASP A 287 26.14 -7.15 0.03
N GLY A 288 26.69 -6.80 1.20
CA GLY A 288 27.97 -7.35 1.66
C GLY A 288 27.98 -8.87 1.89
N GLN A 289 26.80 -9.51 1.87
CA GLN A 289 26.65 -10.97 1.99
C GLN A 289 26.46 -11.66 0.63
N GLY A 290 26.55 -10.92 -0.46
CA GLY A 290 26.36 -11.44 -1.82
C GLY A 290 24.90 -11.63 -2.26
N ARG A 291 23.93 -11.12 -1.49
CA ARG A 291 22.51 -11.19 -1.84
C ARG A 291 22.13 -9.97 -2.70
N THR A 292 21.41 -10.20 -3.77
CA THR A 292 20.88 -9.10 -4.63
C THR A 292 19.54 -8.63 -4.08
N VAL A 293 19.42 -7.34 -3.85
CA VAL A 293 18.20 -6.65 -3.41
C VAL A 293 17.62 -5.88 -4.59
N ASP A 294 16.32 -6.03 -4.82
CA ASP A 294 15.58 -5.39 -5.92
C ASP A 294 15.00 -4.04 -5.45
N PHE A 295 15.28 -2.98 -6.21
CA PHE A 295 14.84 -1.60 -5.99
C PHE A 295 13.81 -1.12 -7.02
N LYS A 296 13.41 -1.96 -7.98
CA LYS A 296 12.51 -1.56 -9.08
C LYS A 296 11.17 -1.02 -8.61
N ASN A 297 10.66 -1.53 -7.49
CA ASN A 297 9.39 -1.10 -6.92
C ASN A 297 9.52 0.06 -5.93
N THR A 298 10.71 0.62 -5.78
CA THR A 298 10.94 1.77 -4.89
C THR A 298 10.87 3.09 -5.67
N VAL A 299 10.63 4.16 -4.92
CA VAL A 299 10.81 5.55 -5.39
C VAL A 299 11.95 6.16 -4.58
N ILE A 300 12.92 6.75 -5.26
CA ILE A 300 14.10 7.34 -4.63
C ILE A 300 13.94 8.86 -4.62
N VAL A 301 13.95 9.44 -3.45
CA VAL A 301 13.90 10.90 -3.25
C VAL A 301 15.18 11.32 -2.53
N MET A 302 15.93 12.18 -3.17
CA MET A 302 17.15 12.78 -2.63
C MET A 302 16.85 14.24 -2.32
N THR A 303 17.21 14.73 -1.13
CA THR A 303 17.09 16.15 -0.81
C THR A 303 18.46 16.79 -0.71
N SER A 304 18.56 18.05 -1.12
CA SER A 304 19.79 18.85 -1.01
C SER A 304 19.48 20.32 -0.73
N ASN A 305 20.38 20.95 -0.03
CA ASN A 305 20.33 22.38 0.26
C ASN A 305 21.22 23.21 -0.70
N LEU A 306 21.80 22.55 -1.74
CA LEU A 306 22.58 23.25 -2.76
C LEU A 306 21.72 24.29 -3.49
N GLY A 307 22.31 25.42 -3.78
CA GLY A 307 21.63 26.53 -4.46
C GLY A 307 20.61 27.29 -3.59
N SER A 308 20.47 26.99 -2.30
CA SER A 308 19.48 27.62 -1.42
C SER A 308 19.63 29.16 -1.33
N GLN A 309 20.85 29.69 -1.43
CA GLN A 309 21.08 31.16 -1.44
C GLN A 309 20.51 31.78 -2.71
N ILE A 310 20.75 31.15 -3.87
CA ILE A 310 20.24 31.63 -5.16
C ILE A 310 18.71 31.61 -5.17
N ILE A 311 18.12 30.54 -4.62
CA ILE A 311 16.66 30.42 -4.52
C ILE A 311 16.10 31.54 -3.64
N GLN A 312 16.71 31.84 -2.49
CA GLN A 312 16.25 32.90 -1.59
C GLN A 312 16.40 34.31 -2.19
N GLU A 313 17.51 34.54 -2.90
CA GLU A 313 17.77 35.87 -3.53
C GLU A 313 16.85 36.12 -4.73
N LYS A 314 16.50 35.07 -5.48
CA LYS A 314 15.68 35.16 -6.70
C LYS A 314 14.19 34.90 -6.46
N ALA A 315 13.80 34.46 -5.27
CA ALA A 315 12.41 34.20 -4.93
C ALA A 315 11.54 35.47 -5.14
N GLY A 316 10.55 35.37 -6.03
CA GLY A 316 9.63 36.45 -6.36
C GLY A 316 10.18 37.50 -7.34
N VAL A 317 11.41 37.37 -7.82
CA VAL A 317 12.04 38.29 -8.78
C VAL A 317 12.29 37.63 -10.14
N ALA A 318 12.76 36.38 -10.17
CA ALA A 318 13.05 35.63 -11.38
C ALA A 318 11.95 34.60 -11.67
N SER A 319 11.86 34.17 -12.93
CA SER A 319 11.00 33.03 -13.30
C SER A 319 11.56 31.73 -12.72
N TYR A 320 10.68 30.72 -12.56
CA TYR A 320 11.09 29.38 -12.10
C TYR A 320 12.19 28.76 -12.98
N GLU A 321 12.07 28.92 -14.29
CA GLU A 321 13.06 28.40 -15.24
C GLU A 321 14.44 29.05 -15.13
N GLU A 322 14.48 30.36 -14.97
CA GLU A 322 15.75 31.09 -14.72
C GLU A 322 16.39 30.70 -13.39
N MET A 323 15.58 30.61 -12.34
CA MET A 323 16.06 30.15 -11.03
C MET A 323 16.56 28.71 -11.10
N LYS A 324 15.84 27.80 -11.79
CA LYS A 324 16.23 26.41 -12.00
C LYS A 324 17.56 26.31 -12.75
N ALA A 325 17.76 27.11 -13.79
CA ALA A 325 19.00 27.12 -14.57
C ALA A 325 20.22 27.46 -13.71
N ASP A 326 20.13 28.53 -12.90
CA ASP A 326 21.22 28.94 -12.01
C ASP A 326 21.52 27.91 -10.92
N VAL A 327 20.49 27.32 -10.34
CA VAL A 327 20.65 26.25 -9.35
C VAL A 327 21.29 25.00 -9.99
N MET A 328 20.94 24.68 -11.23
CA MET A 328 21.54 23.57 -11.97
C MET A 328 23.02 23.76 -12.27
N GLU A 329 23.51 25.01 -12.43
CA GLU A 329 24.92 25.30 -12.54
C GLU A 329 25.69 24.93 -11.25
N VAL A 330 25.13 25.27 -10.08
CA VAL A 330 25.71 24.90 -8.78
C VAL A 330 25.69 23.37 -8.58
N VAL A 331 24.59 22.73 -8.93
CA VAL A 331 24.44 21.27 -8.85
C VAL A 331 25.44 20.55 -9.75
N GLY A 332 25.64 21.05 -10.98
CA GLY A 332 26.62 20.52 -11.94
C GLY A 332 28.08 20.69 -11.49
N GLY A 333 28.36 21.71 -10.66
CA GLY A 333 29.67 21.87 -10.03
C GLY A 333 29.93 20.92 -8.86
N HIS A 334 28.88 20.36 -8.25
CA HIS A 334 28.99 19.52 -7.07
C HIS A 334 28.86 18.02 -7.38
N PHE A 335 27.88 17.64 -8.19
CA PHE A 335 27.63 16.26 -8.58
C PHE A 335 28.24 15.92 -9.96
N ARG A 336 28.63 14.68 -10.11
CA ARG A 336 29.12 14.19 -11.41
C ARG A 336 28.00 14.19 -12.46
N PRO A 337 28.27 14.54 -13.72
CA PRO A 337 27.26 14.52 -14.78
C PRO A 337 26.56 13.18 -14.95
N GLU A 338 27.30 12.06 -14.76
CA GLU A 338 26.75 10.70 -14.83
C GLU A 338 25.62 10.51 -13.82
N PHE A 339 25.75 11.04 -12.60
CA PHE A 339 24.75 10.93 -11.55
C PHE A 339 23.51 11.78 -11.85
N ILE A 340 23.71 13.03 -12.28
CA ILE A 340 22.63 13.95 -12.63
C ILE A 340 21.77 13.38 -13.78
N ASN A 341 22.42 12.81 -14.79
CA ASN A 341 21.74 12.25 -15.97
C ASN A 341 20.91 10.97 -15.67
N ARG A 342 21.08 10.37 -14.49
CA ARG A 342 20.31 9.19 -14.07
C ARG A 342 19.08 9.53 -13.22
N ILE A 343 18.95 10.77 -12.82
CA ILE A 343 17.81 11.27 -12.06
C ILE A 343 16.69 11.60 -13.03
N ASP A 344 15.48 11.07 -12.79
CA ASP A 344 14.33 11.26 -13.67
C ASP A 344 13.84 12.71 -13.66
N GLU A 345 13.88 13.36 -12.47
CA GLU A 345 13.45 14.75 -12.36
C GLU A 345 14.21 15.49 -11.23
N ILE A 346 14.65 16.71 -11.54
CA ILE A 346 15.27 17.62 -10.58
C ILE A 346 14.32 18.79 -10.35
N VAL A 347 13.92 18.96 -9.10
CA VAL A 347 12.87 19.87 -8.70
C VAL A 347 13.40 20.90 -7.73
N VAL A 348 13.17 22.17 -8.02
CA VAL A 348 13.52 23.31 -7.17
C VAL A 348 12.30 23.76 -6.38
N PHE A 349 12.46 23.92 -5.04
CA PHE A 349 11.40 24.29 -4.10
C PHE A 349 11.52 25.74 -3.66
#